data_13e9b7efc04a3150ae4e239afc9efa62
#
_entry.id   13e9b7efc04a3150ae4e239afc9efa62
#
_cell.length_a   1.000
_cell.length_b   1.000
_cell.length_c   1.000
_cell.angle_alpha   90.00
_cell.angle_beta   90.00
_cell.angle_gamma   90.00
#
_symmetry.space_group_name_H-M   'P 1'
#
loop_
_entity.id
_entity.type
_entity.pdbx_description
1 polymer ?
#
loop_
_entity_poly.entity_id
_entity_poly.type
_entity_poly.pdbx_seq_one_letter_code
_entity_poly.pdbx_strand_id
1 'polypeptide(L)'
;MTRSLRWLKDDIALRMMQKLELLKHQPRSLLIIPDAPGIHANRLAKRFPKAALSSVPQSDLGWADLTKMQLARMCGFITNGLSRFPKMSEDRFALADQSQDMVFSNLWIHSLDQPKWVVQEAWRVLREGGLFSFSYLGPDTGKELRAMQYDAIDGPPLSALPGAWDMHDLGDALVESRFSDPVMDMEYLYLEYESDALYLRDALALGLLSAQQVEAITADKTVHLPQKMTLEVVYGHAWVVGKHLSGTKDTLAFISPDQIQRKSR
;
A
#
# COMPACT_ATOMS: atom_id res chain seq x y z
N MET A 1 4.17 -12.99 5.84
CA MET A 1 5.29 -12.03 6.05
C MET A 1 5.82 -12.22 7.45
N THR A 2 7.04 -12.64 7.56
CA THR A 2 7.67 -13.09 8.79
C THR A 2 7.92 -11.91 9.76
N ARG A 3 8.09 -12.25 11.04
CA ARG A 3 8.46 -11.35 12.14
C ARG A 3 9.66 -10.44 11.83
N SER A 4 10.49 -10.83 10.83
CA SER A 4 11.73 -10.17 10.46
C SER A 4 11.57 -8.76 9.90
N LEU A 5 10.52 -8.47 9.13
CA LEU A 5 10.32 -7.18 8.46
C LEU A 5 9.27 -6.28 9.14
N ARG A 6 8.85 -6.64 10.36
CA ARG A 6 7.89 -5.82 11.12
C ARG A 6 8.43 -4.40 11.39
N TRP A 7 9.72 -4.31 11.71
CA TRP A 7 10.39 -3.05 11.93
C TRP A 7 10.36 -2.14 10.70
N LEU A 8 10.55 -2.72 9.49
CA LEU A 8 10.49 -1.98 8.23
C LEU A 8 9.09 -1.38 8.00
N LYS A 9 8.05 -2.19 8.17
CA LYS A 9 6.67 -1.70 8.07
C LYS A 9 6.38 -0.58 9.07
N ASP A 10 6.90 -0.70 10.28
CA ASP A 10 6.72 0.30 11.33
C ASP A 10 7.47 1.60 11.00
N ASP A 11 8.70 1.52 10.50
CA ASP A 11 9.50 2.67 10.08
C ASP A 11 8.86 3.39 8.88
N ILE A 12 8.45 2.65 7.85
CA ILE A 12 7.78 3.23 6.70
C ILE A 12 6.46 3.90 7.09
N ALA A 13 5.67 3.27 7.97
CA ALA A 13 4.44 3.87 8.46
C ALA A 13 4.70 5.20 9.21
N LEU A 14 5.80 5.28 9.98
CA LEU A 14 6.20 6.52 10.64
C LEU A 14 6.52 7.63 9.63
N ARG A 15 7.29 7.31 8.59
CA ARG A 15 7.62 8.26 7.52
C ARG A 15 6.36 8.73 6.78
N MET A 16 5.43 7.82 6.48
CA MET A 16 4.12 8.19 5.93
C MET A 16 3.37 9.16 6.84
N MET A 17 3.34 8.90 8.15
CA MET A 17 2.65 9.76 9.11
C MET A 17 3.32 11.14 9.23
N GLN A 18 4.64 11.24 9.14
CA GLN A 18 5.36 12.50 9.09
C GLN A 18 4.97 13.33 7.85
N LYS A 19 4.84 12.67 6.68
CA LYS A 19 4.35 13.33 5.46
C LYS A 19 2.91 13.83 5.64
N LEU A 20 2.06 13.07 6.33
CA LEU A 20 0.69 13.48 6.66
C LEU A 20 0.62 14.68 7.63
N GLU A 21 1.70 15.01 8.36
CA GLU A 21 1.73 16.19 9.23
C GLU A 21 1.62 17.51 8.46
N LEU A 22 2.05 17.50 7.22
CA LEU A 22 1.95 18.65 6.32
C LEU A 22 0.51 18.88 5.84
N LEU A 23 -0.35 17.87 5.95
CA LEU A 23 -1.73 17.91 5.49
C LEU A 23 -2.67 18.24 6.66
N LYS A 24 -3.53 19.23 6.48
CA LYS A 24 -4.55 19.64 7.47
C LYS A 24 -5.79 18.73 7.43
N HIS A 25 -5.60 17.42 7.19
CA HIS A 25 -6.70 16.47 7.10
C HIS A 25 -7.03 15.87 8.48
N GLN A 26 -8.32 15.83 8.81
CA GLN A 26 -8.84 15.29 10.07
C GLN A 26 -9.96 14.28 9.77
N PRO A 27 -9.59 13.02 9.46
CA PRO A 27 -10.57 11.99 9.12
C PRO A 27 -11.45 11.63 10.32
N ARG A 28 -12.72 11.36 10.08
CA ARG A 28 -13.66 10.76 11.05
C ARG A 28 -13.79 9.25 10.86
N SER A 29 -13.47 8.76 9.67
CA SER A 29 -13.45 7.34 9.32
C SER A 29 -12.18 7.03 8.53
N LEU A 30 -11.47 5.99 8.94
CA LEU A 30 -10.17 5.64 8.38
C LEU A 30 -10.10 4.12 8.14
N LEU A 31 -9.77 3.73 6.91
CA LEU A 31 -9.50 2.35 6.53
C LEU A 31 -7.99 2.10 6.46
N ILE A 32 -7.52 1.05 7.12
CA ILE A 32 -6.12 0.60 7.10
C ILE A 32 -6.03 -0.69 6.31
N ILE A 33 -5.18 -0.74 5.28
CA ILE A 33 -4.98 -1.89 4.39
C ILE A 33 -3.51 -2.13 4.02
N PRO A 34 -2.96 -3.28 4.35
CA PRO A 34 -3.36 -4.15 5.46
C PRO A 34 -2.88 -3.57 6.79
N ASP A 35 -3.54 -3.93 7.87
CA ASP A 35 -2.99 -3.66 9.19
C ASP A 35 -2.11 -4.85 9.61
N ALA A 36 -0.80 -4.64 9.61
CA ALA A 36 0.14 -5.56 10.23
C ALA A 36 -0.07 -5.49 11.77
N PRO A 37 -0.12 -6.61 12.51
CA PRO A 37 -0.84 -6.86 13.76
C PRO A 37 -1.02 -5.66 14.71
N GLY A 38 -1.97 -4.79 14.40
CA GLY A 38 -2.36 -3.65 15.22
C GLY A 38 -1.37 -2.47 15.30
N ILE A 39 -0.25 -2.50 14.56
CA ILE A 39 0.78 -1.45 14.65
C ILE A 39 0.26 -0.14 14.05
N HIS A 40 -0.26 -0.23 12.83
CA HIS A 40 -0.77 0.95 12.13
C HIS A 40 -2.00 1.51 12.86
N ALA A 41 -2.94 0.64 13.25
CA ALA A 41 -4.14 1.03 13.98
C ALA A 41 -3.81 1.79 15.26
N ASN A 42 -2.87 1.30 16.08
CA ASN A 42 -2.46 1.97 17.32
C ASN A 42 -1.85 3.36 17.10
N ARG A 43 -1.00 3.50 16.06
CA ARG A 43 -0.38 4.79 15.73
C ARG A 43 -1.39 5.77 15.16
N LEU A 44 -2.23 5.31 14.23
CA LEU A 44 -3.27 6.13 13.61
C LEU A 44 -4.36 6.54 14.60
N ALA A 45 -4.71 5.67 15.56
CA ALA A 45 -5.62 6.03 16.66
C ALA A 45 -5.08 7.17 17.54
N LYS A 46 -3.77 7.16 17.83
CA LYS A 46 -3.13 8.26 18.57
C LYS A 46 -3.11 9.55 17.77
N ARG A 47 -2.87 9.46 16.47
CA ARG A 47 -2.83 10.64 15.60
C ARG A 47 -4.21 11.22 15.33
N PHE A 48 -5.19 10.36 15.12
CA PHE A 48 -6.57 10.73 14.80
C PHE A 48 -7.54 10.18 15.85
N PRO A 49 -7.54 10.71 17.08
CA PRO A 49 -8.27 10.12 18.20
C PRO A 49 -9.80 10.17 18.04
N LYS A 50 -10.29 10.96 17.09
CA LYS A 50 -11.73 11.07 16.76
C LYS A 50 -12.15 10.19 15.57
N ALA A 51 -11.20 9.50 14.94
CA ALA A 51 -11.48 8.66 13.77
C ALA A 51 -11.98 7.27 14.20
N ALA A 52 -13.05 6.82 13.57
CA ALA A 52 -13.45 5.42 13.60
C ALA A 52 -12.52 4.62 12.69
N LEU A 53 -11.78 3.66 13.24
CA LEU A 53 -10.83 2.86 12.50
C LEU A 53 -11.45 1.56 12.00
N SER A 54 -11.24 1.27 10.73
CA SER A 54 -11.50 -0.02 10.11
C SER A 54 -10.18 -0.58 9.61
N SER A 55 -9.88 -1.85 9.86
CA SER A 55 -8.63 -2.44 9.36
C SER A 55 -8.86 -3.79 8.71
N VAL A 56 -8.19 -4.02 7.57
CA VAL A 56 -8.14 -5.32 6.91
C VAL A 56 -6.89 -6.03 7.38
N PRO A 57 -7.01 -7.18 8.09
CA PRO A 57 -5.83 -7.92 8.51
C PRO A 57 -5.09 -8.47 7.29
N GLN A 58 -3.79 -8.57 7.40
CA GLN A 58 -2.97 -9.21 6.38
C GLN A 58 -3.32 -10.72 6.32
N SER A 59 -3.51 -11.27 5.12
CA SER A 59 -4.02 -12.63 4.89
C SER A 59 -3.11 -13.76 5.42
N ASP A 60 -1.83 -13.47 5.62
CA ASP A 60 -0.81 -14.43 6.08
C ASP A 60 -0.54 -14.36 7.59
N LEU A 61 -1.40 -13.71 8.36
CA LEU A 61 -1.29 -13.66 9.82
C LEU A 61 -1.65 -15.01 10.46
N GLY A 62 -0.73 -15.52 11.28
CA GLY A 62 -0.98 -16.71 12.08
C GLY A 62 -2.04 -16.48 13.17
N TRP A 63 -2.63 -17.57 13.68
CA TRP A 63 -3.65 -17.55 14.75
C TRP A 63 -3.24 -16.71 15.97
N ALA A 64 -1.97 -16.74 16.35
CA ALA A 64 -1.45 -15.98 17.49
C ALA A 64 -1.48 -14.46 17.25
N ASP A 65 -1.29 -14.02 16.02
CA ASP A 65 -1.33 -12.61 15.67
C ASP A 65 -2.78 -12.12 15.52
N LEU A 66 -3.66 -12.96 14.98
CA LEU A 66 -5.10 -12.68 14.92
C LEU A 66 -5.71 -12.55 16.33
N THR A 67 -5.31 -13.42 17.27
CA THR A 67 -5.76 -13.32 18.68
C THR A 67 -5.23 -12.07 19.38
N LYS A 68 -3.98 -11.67 19.13
CA LYS A 68 -3.41 -10.41 19.62
C LYS A 68 -4.12 -9.20 19.05
N MET A 69 -4.46 -9.23 17.77
CA MET A 69 -5.26 -8.18 17.13
C MET A 69 -6.66 -8.09 17.78
N GLN A 70 -7.31 -9.22 18.03
CA GLN A 70 -8.61 -9.24 18.72
C GLN A 70 -8.52 -8.71 20.15
N LEU A 71 -7.49 -9.08 20.91
CA LEU A 71 -7.26 -8.57 22.27
C LEU A 71 -6.94 -7.07 22.28
N ALA A 72 -6.07 -6.60 21.41
CA ALA A 72 -5.77 -5.19 21.23
C ALA A 72 -7.02 -4.36 20.87
N ARG A 73 -7.96 -4.97 20.13
CA ARG A 73 -9.25 -4.38 19.81
C ARG A 73 -10.20 -4.30 20.99
N MET A 74 -10.26 -5.32 21.82
CA MET A 74 -11.07 -5.27 23.04
C MET A 74 -10.58 -4.15 23.97
N CYS A 75 -9.27 -3.93 24.06
CA CYS A 75 -8.69 -2.80 24.79
C CYS A 75 -8.92 -1.46 24.08
N GLY A 76 -8.86 -1.41 22.74
CA GLY A 76 -9.16 -0.22 21.93
C GLY A 76 -10.64 0.14 21.87
N PHE A 77 -11.53 -0.83 22.09
CA PHE A 77 -12.98 -0.63 22.18
C PHE A 77 -13.35 0.34 23.32
N ILE A 78 -12.58 0.32 24.38
CA ILE A 78 -12.81 1.21 25.55
C ILE A 78 -12.43 2.66 25.24
N THR A 79 -11.56 2.89 24.25
CA THR A 79 -10.98 4.21 23.98
C THR A 79 -11.48 4.90 22.69
N ASN A 80 -11.80 4.16 21.61
CA ASN A 80 -12.00 4.77 20.29
C ASN A 80 -13.19 4.22 19.47
N GLY A 81 -14.13 3.49 20.06
CA GLY A 81 -15.29 2.96 19.35
C GLY A 81 -15.01 1.68 18.53
N LEU A 82 -16.07 1.15 17.91
CA LEU A 82 -16.06 -0.13 17.19
C LEU A 82 -15.09 -0.10 15.99
N SER A 83 -13.94 -0.72 16.13
CA SER A 83 -13.12 -1.08 14.97
C SER A 83 -13.82 -2.19 14.18
N ARG A 84 -14.19 -1.92 12.92
CA ARG A 84 -14.79 -2.91 12.02
C ARG A 84 -13.68 -3.58 11.21
N PHE A 85 -13.83 -4.91 10.96
CA PHE A 85 -13.03 -5.61 9.96
C PHE A 85 -13.88 -5.80 8.73
N PRO A 86 -13.74 -4.97 7.71
CA PRO A 86 -14.34 -5.29 6.43
C PRO A 86 -13.72 -6.59 5.92
N LYS A 87 -14.59 -7.51 5.49
CA LYS A 87 -14.11 -8.65 4.72
C LYS A 87 -13.60 -8.14 3.39
N MET A 88 -12.53 -8.71 2.90
CA MET A 88 -12.05 -8.50 1.54
C MET A 88 -12.56 -9.71 0.72
N SER A 89 -13.34 -9.45 -0.31
CA SER A 89 -13.48 -10.37 -1.43
C SER A 89 -12.32 -10.16 -2.38
N GLU A 90 -12.13 -11.03 -3.35
CA GLU A 90 -10.95 -11.01 -4.24
C GLU A 90 -10.67 -9.63 -4.86
N ASP A 91 -11.72 -8.83 -5.10
CA ASP A 91 -11.61 -7.53 -5.78
C ASP A 91 -12.34 -6.38 -5.07
N ARG A 92 -12.82 -6.54 -3.84
CA ARG A 92 -13.66 -5.53 -3.20
C ARG A 92 -13.57 -5.52 -1.69
N PHE A 93 -13.51 -4.32 -1.12
CA PHE A 93 -13.70 -4.12 0.32
C PHE A 93 -15.18 -4.19 0.68
N ALA A 94 -15.54 -4.96 1.72
CA ALA A 94 -16.92 -5.02 2.23
C ALA A 94 -17.30 -3.73 2.99
N LEU A 95 -17.16 -2.60 2.30
CA LEU A 95 -17.49 -1.26 2.75
C LEU A 95 -18.41 -0.60 1.72
N ALA A 96 -19.32 0.25 2.22
CA ALA A 96 -20.16 1.05 1.34
C ALA A 96 -19.34 2.08 0.58
N ASP A 97 -19.85 2.48 -0.56
CA ASP A 97 -19.30 3.59 -1.34
C ASP A 97 -19.30 4.86 -0.49
N GLN A 98 -18.30 5.70 -0.65
CA GLN A 98 -18.19 6.99 0.02
C GLN A 98 -18.36 6.91 1.56
N SER A 99 -17.81 5.88 2.18
CA SER A 99 -17.94 5.65 3.63
C SER A 99 -16.71 6.04 4.44
N GLN A 100 -15.58 6.30 3.76
CA GLN A 100 -14.31 6.57 4.41
C GLN A 100 -13.82 7.99 4.10
N ASP A 101 -13.18 8.63 5.09
CA ASP A 101 -12.49 9.92 4.90
C ASP A 101 -11.03 9.73 4.55
N MET A 102 -10.45 8.58 4.92
CA MET A 102 -9.06 8.26 4.61
C MET A 102 -8.89 6.76 4.39
N VAL A 103 -8.05 6.41 3.42
CA VAL A 103 -7.50 5.07 3.23
C VAL A 103 -5.99 5.14 3.43
N PHE A 104 -5.46 4.29 4.30
CA PHE A 104 -4.03 4.17 4.59
C PHE A 104 -3.53 2.78 4.20
N SER A 105 -2.61 2.72 3.24
CA SER A 105 -2.03 1.47 2.74
C SER A 105 -0.52 1.50 2.86
N ASN A 106 0.07 0.57 3.61
CA ASN A 106 1.50 0.55 3.84
C ASN A 106 2.13 -0.77 3.37
N LEU A 107 3.09 -0.67 2.43
CA LEU A 107 3.89 -1.77 1.91
C LEU A 107 3.04 -3.00 1.50
N TRP A 108 2.05 -2.79 0.66
CA TRP A 108 1.14 -3.85 0.22
C TRP A 108 0.91 -3.87 -1.29
N ILE A 109 0.77 -2.73 -1.94
CA ILE A 109 0.37 -2.61 -3.36
C ILE A 109 1.28 -3.46 -4.26
N HIS A 110 2.59 -3.47 -4.00
CA HIS A 110 3.58 -4.24 -4.76
C HIS A 110 3.43 -5.77 -4.67
N SER A 111 2.65 -6.27 -3.70
CA SER A 111 2.41 -7.71 -3.54
C SER A 111 1.17 -8.21 -4.28
N LEU A 112 0.51 -7.34 -5.05
CA LEU A 112 -0.73 -7.64 -5.76
C LEU A 112 -0.45 -7.86 -7.24
N ASP A 113 -1.07 -8.88 -7.83
CA ASP A 113 -0.95 -9.15 -9.26
C ASP A 113 -1.55 -8.03 -10.11
N GLN A 114 -2.57 -7.36 -9.60
CA GLN A 114 -3.25 -6.26 -10.27
C GLN A 114 -3.44 -5.07 -9.33
N PRO A 115 -2.41 -4.22 -9.12
CA PRO A 115 -2.48 -3.10 -8.18
C PRO A 115 -3.60 -2.09 -8.47
N LYS A 116 -4.02 -1.97 -9.71
CA LYS A 116 -5.03 -0.99 -10.17
C LYS A 116 -6.37 -1.12 -9.44
N TRP A 117 -6.78 -2.35 -9.07
CA TRP A 117 -8.05 -2.53 -8.37
C TRP A 117 -8.07 -1.87 -7.00
N VAL A 118 -6.92 -1.84 -6.29
CA VAL A 118 -6.83 -1.16 -4.98
C VAL A 118 -7.04 0.34 -5.10
N VAL A 119 -6.50 0.94 -6.17
CA VAL A 119 -6.68 2.37 -6.47
C VAL A 119 -8.16 2.65 -6.72
N GLN A 120 -8.82 1.82 -7.55
CA GLN A 120 -10.25 1.94 -7.86
C GLN A 120 -11.14 1.75 -6.63
N GLU A 121 -10.84 0.75 -5.78
CA GLU A 121 -11.57 0.50 -4.54
C GLU A 121 -11.32 1.60 -3.50
N ALA A 122 -10.10 2.11 -3.37
CA ALA A 122 -9.83 3.27 -2.53
C ALA A 122 -10.67 4.46 -2.97
N TRP A 123 -10.73 4.74 -4.29
CA TRP A 123 -11.58 5.80 -4.82
C TRP A 123 -13.06 5.54 -4.54
N ARG A 124 -13.55 4.31 -4.67
CA ARG A 124 -14.94 3.95 -4.42
C ARG A 124 -15.34 4.20 -2.98
N VAL A 125 -14.55 3.73 -2.02
CA VAL A 125 -14.89 3.82 -0.58
C VAL A 125 -14.64 5.21 0.00
N LEU A 126 -13.74 5.99 -0.57
CA LEU A 126 -13.50 7.36 -0.12
C LEU A 126 -14.66 8.27 -0.52
N ARG A 127 -15.02 9.18 0.36
CA ARG A 127 -15.98 10.25 0.07
C ARG A 127 -15.30 11.46 -0.54
N GLU A 128 -16.07 12.42 -0.98
CA GLU A 128 -15.59 13.73 -1.42
C GLU A 128 -14.70 14.37 -0.34
N GLY A 129 -13.53 14.88 -0.72
CA GLY A 129 -12.51 15.39 0.19
C GLY A 129 -11.72 14.30 0.92
N GLY A 130 -11.92 13.03 0.59
CA GLY A 130 -11.20 11.91 1.18
C GLY A 130 -9.78 11.77 0.65
N LEU A 131 -8.91 11.20 1.45
CA LEU A 131 -7.47 11.06 1.19
C LEU A 131 -7.08 9.58 1.06
N PHE A 132 -6.43 9.21 -0.04
CA PHE A 132 -5.69 7.96 -0.16
C PHE A 132 -4.20 8.23 0.13
N SER A 133 -3.64 7.61 1.15
CA SER A 133 -2.21 7.66 1.47
C SER A 133 -1.64 6.26 1.45
N PHE A 134 -0.53 6.06 0.75
CA PHE A 134 0.03 4.74 0.52
C PHE A 134 1.55 4.74 0.44
N SER A 135 2.11 3.54 0.60
CA SER A 135 3.50 3.22 0.26
C SER A 135 3.59 1.83 -0.36
N TYR A 136 4.59 1.62 -1.18
CA TYR A 136 4.90 0.32 -1.77
C TYR A 136 6.39 0.23 -2.14
N LEU A 137 6.83 -0.98 -2.52
CA LEU A 137 8.19 -1.20 -3.02
C LEU A 137 8.19 -1.08 -4.54
N GLY A 138 9.04 -0.21 -5.04
CA GLY A 138 9.22 0.04 -6.46
C GLY A 138 10.11 -0.99 -7.15
N PRO A 139 10.26 -0.87 -8.49
CA PRO A 139 10.93 -1.86 -9.33
C PRO A 139 12.43 -2.01 -9.05
N ASP A 140 13.09 -1.02 -8.48
CA ASP A 140 14.52 -1.12 -8.13
C ASP A 140 14.79 -1.89 -6.83
N THR A 141 13.73 -2.32 -6.12
CA THR A 141 13.88 -3.16 -4.93
C THR A 141 14.54 -4.48 -5.28
N GLY A 142 15.62 -4.82 -4.58
CA GLY A 142 16.39 -6.07 -4.80
C GLY A 142 17.15 -6.09 -6.13
N LYS A 143 17.52 -4.95 -6.68
CA LYS A 143 18.27 -4.87 -7.95
C LYS A 143 19.59 -5.62 -7.92
N GLU A 144 20.17 -5.81 -6.76
CA GLU A 144 21.39 -6.60 -6.57
C GLU A 144 21.15 -8.08 -6.89
N LEU A 145 19.97 -8.63 -6.56
CA LEU A 145 19.58 -10.00 -6.95
C LEU A 145 19.41 -10.13 -8.46
N ARG A 146 18.82 -9.11 -9.11
CA ARG A 146 18.67 -9.12 -10.58
C ARG A 146 20.01 -9.09 -11.31
N ALA A 147 21.01 -8.42 -10.73
CA ALA A 147 22.36 -8.38 -11.28
C ALA A 147 23.10 -9.71 -11.15
N MET A 148 22.62 -10.61 -10.27
CA MET A 148 23.12 -11.96 -10.19
C MET A 148 22.48 -12.79 -11.31
N GLN A 149 23.22 -13.00 -12.40
CA GLN A 149 22.83 -13.97 -13.43
C GLN A 149 22.97 -15.39 -12.83
N TYR A 150 21.87 -15.93 -12.34
CA TYR A 150 21.87 -17.28 -11.77
C TYR A 150 21.09 -18.22 -12.70
N ASP A 151 21.82 -18.89 -13.59
CA ASP A 151 21.27 -19.75 -14.64
C ASP A 151 20.70 -21.09 -14.12
N ALA A 152 20.88 -21.40 -12.83
CA ALA A 152 20.55 -22.73 -12.27
C ALA A 152 19.15 -22.82 -11.66
N ILE A 153 18.34 -21.77 -11.71
CA ILE A 153 17.01 -21.78 -11.12
C ILE A 153 15.94 -21.67 -12.19
N ASP A 154 15.23 -22.79 -12.42
CA ASP A 154 13.96 -22.76 -13.15
C ASP A 154 12.93 -21.94 -12.38
N GLY A 155 12.47 -20.83 -12.93
CA GLY A 155 11.48 -19.98 -12.29
C GLY A 155 11.43 -18.57 -12.86
N PRO A 156 10.55 -17.72 -12.34
CA PRO A 156 10.51 -16.31 -12.73
C PRO A 156 11.86 -15.65 -12.42
N PRO A 157 12.22 -14.59 -13.13
CA PRO A 157 13.46 -13.84 -12.88
C PRO A 157 13.63 -13.53 -11.40
N LEU A 158 14.87 -13.65 -10.89
CA LEU A 158 15.18 -13.25 -9.51
C LEU A 158 14.70 -11.80 -9.29
N SER A 159 14.05 -11.55 -8.15
CA SER A 159 13.62 -10.23 -7.71
C SER A 159 12.48 -9.53 -8.49
N ALA A 160 11.65 -10.26 -9.22
CA ALA A 160 10.44 -9.66 -9.77
C ALA A 160 9.35 -9.57 -8.67
N LEU A 161 9.08 -8.38 -8.18
CA LEU A 161 7.88 -8.14 -7.37
C LEU A 161 6.66 -8.11 -8.29
N PRO A 162 5.60 -8.89 -8.03
CA PRO A 162 4.47 -9.05 -8.94
C PRO A 162 3.78 -7.73 -9.30
N GLY A 163 3.69 -6.81 -8.35
CA GLY A 163 3.00 -5.53 -8.52
C GLY A 163 3.94 -4.33 -8.36
N ALA A 164 5.23 -4.48 -8.68
CA ALA A 164 6.20 -3.39 -8.59
C ALA A 164 6.04 -2.42 -9.76
N TRP A 165 5.10 -1.53 -9.61
CA TRP A 165 4.91 -0.43 -10.53
C TRP A 165 5.93 0.68 -10.26
N ASP A 166 6.38 1.31 -11.32
CA ASP A 166 7.07 2.59 -11.27
C ASP A 166 6.13 3.64 -10.63
N MET A 167 6.70 4.67 -10.04
CA MET A 167 5.90 5.73 -9.42
C MET A 167 5.02 6.47 -10.43
N HIS A 168 5.42 6.52 -11.71
CA HIS A 168 4.64 7.12 -12.79
C HIS A 168 3.44 6.25 -13.15
N ASP A 169 3.62 4.92 -13.25
CA ASP A 169 2.53 3.98 -13.55
C ASP A 169 1.40 4.09 -12.51
N LEU A 170 1.77 4.16 -11.22
CA LEU A 170 0.77 4.31 -10.16
C LEU A 170 0.18 5.72 -10.13
N GLY A 171 0.98 6.75 -10.42
CA GLY A 171 0.52 8.12 -10.60
C GLY A 171 -0.54 8.23 -11.70
N ASP A 172 -0.28 7.62 -12.85
CA ASP A 172 -1.23 7.57 -13.97
C ASP A 172 -2.50 6.79 -13.59
N ALA A 173 -2.37 5.65 -12.89
CA ALA A 173 -3.52 4.90 -12.42
C ALA A 173 -4.40 5.69 -11.44
N LEU A 174 -3.82 6.55 -10.61
CA LEU A 174 -4.55 7.46 -9.74
C LEU A 174 -5.37 8.47 -10.55
N VAL A 175 -4.74 9.12 -11.55
CA VAL A 175 -5.41 10.07 -12.44
C VAL A 175 -6.53 9.39 -13.24
N GLU A 176 -6.27 8.23 -13.83
CA GLU A 176 -7.28 7.43 -14.53
C GLU A 176 -8.46 7.05 -13.62
N SER A 177 -8.20 6.79 -12.34
CA SER A 177 -9.20 6.50 -11.34
C SER A 177 -9.87 7.76 -10.77
N ARG A 178 -9.59 8.94 -11.34
CA ARG A 178 -10.17 10.24 -11.00
C ARG A 178 -9.74 10.82 -9.63
N PHE A 179 -8.62 10.39 -9.11
CA PHE A 179 -7.99 11.08 -8.01
C PHE A 179 -7.43 12.43 -8.48
N SER A 180 -7.49 13.42 -7.61
CA SER A 180 -6.93 14.75 -7.84
C SER A 180 -5.62 14.92 -7.07
N ASP A 181 -4.75 15.75 -7.64
CA ASP A 181 -3.50 16.17 -7.02
C ASP A 181 -2.65 15.01 -6.48
N PRO A 182 -2.35 13.97 -7.30
CA PRO A 182 -1.48 12.89 -6.87
C PRO A 182 -0.07 13.44 -6.60
N VAL A 183 0.40 13.25 -5.39
CA VAL A 183 1.77 13.57 -4.99
C VAL A 183 2.51 12.26 -4.77
N MET A 184 3.59 12.07 -5.50
CA MET A 184 4.45 10.91 -5.42
C MET A 184 5.84 11.32 -4.94
N ASP A 185 6.45 10.50 -4.11
CA ASP A 185 7.79 10.68 -3.57
C ASP A 185 8.46 9.32 -3.44
N MET A 186 9.79 9.28 -3.53
CA MET A 186 10.55 8.04 -3.52
C MET A 186 11.86 8.20 -2.75
N GLU A 187 12.25 7.17 -2.03
CA GLU A 187 13.55 7.08 -1.40
C GLU A 187 14.15 5.69 -1.53
N TYR A 188 15.49 5.62 -1.49
CA TYR A 188 16.21 4.36 -1.41
C TYR A 188 16.63 4.10 0.04
N LEU A 189 16.26 2.92 0.54
CA LEU A 189 16.78 2.38 1.79
C LEU A 189 17.74 1.24 1.46
N TYR A 190 18.78 1.13 2.27
CA TYR A 190 19.82 0.12 2.09
C TYR A 190 19.86 -0.78 3.31
N LEU A 191 19.67 -2.08 3.08
CA LEU A 191 19.84 -3.10 4.11
C LEU A 191 21.20 -3.75 3.94
N GLU A 192 22.00 -3.76 4.98
CA GLU A 192 23.29 -4.46 5.02
C GLU A 192 23.14 -5.75 5.80
N TYR A 193 23.77 -6.82 5.32
CA TYR A 193 23.62 -8.15 5.85
C TYR A 193 24.95 -8.75 6.29
N GLU A 194 24.98 -9.26 7.51
CA GLU A 194 26.14 -9.96 8.08
C GLU A 194 26.21 -11.43 7.65
N SER A 195 25.13 -11.98 7.07
CA SER A 195 25.09 -13.37 6.61
C SER A 195 24.08 -13.59 5.49
N ASP A 196 24.41 -14.57 4.62
CA ASP A 196 23.52 -15.02 3.54
C ASP A 196 22.17 -15.51 4.05
N ALA A 197 22.14 -16.17 5.21
CA ALA A 197 20.89 -16.65 5.81
C ALA A 197 19.91 -15.50 6.17
N LEU A 198 20.42 -14.37 6.64
CA LEU A 198 19.61 -13.19 6.91
C LEU A 198 19.13 -12.55 5.61
N TYR A 199 20.01 -12.46 4.62
CA TYR A 199 19.67 -11.93 3.30
C TYR A 199 18.55 -12.74 2.64
N LEU A 200 18.71 -14.07 2.56
CA LEU A 200 17.72 -14.98 1.96
C LEU A 200 16.38 -14.95 2.70
N ARG A 201 16.42 -14.91 4.03
CA ARG A 201 15.21 -14.79 4.85
C ARG A 201 14.42 -13.52 4.52
N ASP A 202 15.10 -12.40 4.39
CA ASP A 202 14.44 -11.12 4.14
C ASP A 202 14.02 -10.98 2.68
N ALA A 203 14.81 -11.50 1.73
CA ALA A 203 14.44 -11.60 0.32
C ALA A 203 13.17 -12.45 0.12
N LEU A 204 13.08 -13.61 0.80
CA LEU A 204 11.85 -14.42 0.82
C LEU A 204 10.66 -13.66 1.43
N ALA A 205 10.89 -12.98 2.54
CA ALA A 205 9.82 -12.24 3.24
C ALA A 205 9.32 -11.01 2.47
N LEU A 206 10.16 -10.43 1.62
CA LEU A 206 9.79 -9.34 0.70
C LEU A 206 9.13 -9.86 -0.59
N GLY A 207 9.16 -11.17 -0.84
CA GLY A 207 8.65 -11.75 -2.08
C GLY A 207 9.61 -11.64 -3.27
N LEU A 208 10.87 -11.29 -3.01
CA LEU A 208 11.93 -11.22 -4.05
C LEU A 208 12.42 -12.59 -4.49
N LEU A 209 12.31 -13.58 -3.62
CA LEU A 209 12.64 -14.99 -3.87
C LEU A 209 11.50 -15.89 -3.42
N SER A 210 11.27 -16.96 -4.16
CA SER A 210 10.40 -18.05 -3.73
C SER A 210 11.15 -18.98 -2.75
N ALA A 211 10.42 -19.81 -2.00
CA ALA A 211 11.00 -20.80 -1.10
C ALA A 211 11.91 -21.78 -1.88
N GLN A 212 11.50 -22.20 -3.08
CA GLN A 212 12.28 -23.07 -3.95
C GLN A 212 13.60 -22.43 -4.38
N GLN A 213 13.59 -21.13 -4.72
CA GLN A 213 14.81 -20.40 -5.06
C GLN A 213 15.74 -20.27 -3.85
N VAL A 214 15.21 -20.03 -2.67
CA VAL A 214 16.01 -19.97 -1.43
C VAL A 214 16.67 -21.33 -1.15
N GLU A 215 15.96 -22.45 -1.31
CA GLU A 215 16.53 -23.80 -1.14
C GLU A 215 17.64 -24.07 -2.15
N ALA A 216 17.42 -23.75 -3.43
CA ALA A 216 18.42 -23.93 -4.48
C ALA A 216 19.70 -23.12 -4.23
N ILE A 217 19.55 -21.83 -3.89
CA ILE A 217 20.69 -20.96 -3.55
C ILE A 217 21.42 -21.47 -2.31
N THR A 218 20.70 -21.95 -1.29
CA THR A 218 21.32 -22.48 -0.07
C THR A 218 22.11 -23.76 -0.32
N ALA A 219 21.66 -24.60 -1.25
CA ALA A 219 22.33 -25.86 -1.63
C ALA A 219 23.60 -25.62 -2.45
N ASP A 220 23.63 -24.57 -3.24
CA ASP A 220 24.76 -24.24 -4.12
C ASP A 220 25.80 -23.37 -3.38
N LYS A 221 26.90 -24.02 -3.00
CA LYS A 221 28.02 -23.37 -2.30
C LYS A 221 28.83 -22.38 -3.15
N THR A 222 28.58 -22.33 -4.45
CA THR A 222 29.31 -21.44 -5.37
C THR A 222 28.64 -20.07 -5.49
N VAL A 223 27.40 -19.94 -5.01
CA VAL A 223 26.65 -18.68 -5.05
C VAL A 223 27.15 -17.75 -3.96
N HIS A 224 27.53 -16.57 -4.36
CA HIS A 224 27.88 -15.47 -3.45
C HIS A 224 26.77 -14.42 -3.47
N LEU A 225 26.05 -14.28 -2.36
CA LEU A 225 25.00 -13.29 -2.24
C LEU A 225 25.58 -11.88 -2.02
N PRO A 226 24.88 -10.84 -2.50
CA PRO A 226 25.23 -9.47 -2.19
C PRO A 226 25.10 -9.22 -0.67
N GLN A 227 26.01 -8.44 -0.10
CA GLN A 227 25.92 -8.05 1.31
C GLN A 227 24.95 -6.89 1.53
N LYS A 228 24.42 -6.33 0.45
CA LYS A 228 23.53 -5.18 0.46
C LYS A 228 22.28 -5.46 -0.37
N MET A 229 21.13 -5.01 0.11
CA MET A 229 19.86 -5.00 -0.62
C MET A 229 19.32 -3.59 -0.68
N THR A 230 19.04 -3.12 -1.87
CA THR A 230 18.35 -1.85 -2.08
C THR A 230 16.85 -2.06 -1.98
N LEU A 231 16.17 -1.21 -1.25
CA LEU A 231 14.72 -1.07 -1.24
C LEU A 231 14.38 0.28 -1.84
N GLU A 232 13.66 0.27 -2.94
CA GLU A 232 13.02 1.48 -3.47
C GLU A 232 11.65 1.62 -2.79
N VAL A 233 11.50 2.62 -1.95
CA VAL A 233 10.24 2.86 -1.25
C VAL A 233 9.56 4.05 -1.89
N VAL A 234 8.40 3.79 -2.48
CA VAL A 234 7.55 4.82 -3.06
C VAL A 234 6.44 5.17 -2.08
N TYR A 235 6.23 6.45 -1.89
CA TYR A 235 5.16 7.04 -1.10
C TYR A 235 4.23 7.82 -2.00
N GLY A 236 2.96 7.83 -1.67
CA GLY A 236 2.04 8.68 -2.39
C GLY A 236 0.82 9.06 -1.56
N HIS A 237 0.20 10.14 -2.00
CA HIS A 237 -1.14 10.49 -1.57
C HIS A 237 -1.91 11.20 -2.70
N ALA A 238 -3.22 11.03 -2.68
CA ALA A 238 -4.10 11.66 -3.65
C ALA A 238 -5.48 11.90 -3.03
N TRP A 239 -6.19 12.90 -3.52
CA TRP A 239 -7.46 13.35 -3.00
C TRP A 239 -8.62 12.94 -3.90
N VAL A 240 -9.77 12.73 -3.29
CA VAL A 240 -11.03 12.57 -4.02
C VAL A 240 -11.72 13.93 -4.10
N VAL A 241 -11.73 14.52 -5.30
CA VAL A 241 -12.36 15.82 -5.57
C VAL A 241 -13.28 15.67 -6.78
N GLY A 242 -14.45 16.31 -6.74
CA GLY A 242 -15.40 16.30 -7.87
C GLY A 242 -16.17 14.98 -8.06
N LYS A 243 -16.28 14.17 -7.04
CA LYS A 243 -16.98 12.87 -7.08
C LYS A 243 -18.47 13.04 -7.40
N HIS A 244 -19.07 14.16 -7.01
CA HIS A 244 -20.42 14.54 -7.34
C HIS A 244 -20.65 14.73 -8.86
N LEU A 245 -19.59 15.03 -9.63
CA LEU A 245 -19.67 15.18 -11.09
C LEU A 245 -19.78 13.83 -11.81
N SER A 246 -19.46 12.71 -11.13
CA SER A 246 -19.58 11.36 -11.68
C SER A 246 -20.95 10.71 -11.42
N GLY A 247 -21.84 11.41 -10.73
CA GLY A 247 -23.08 10.85 -10.17
C GLY A 247 -24.30 10.83 -11.08
N THR A 248 -24.23 11.22 -12.36
CA THR A 248 -25.36 11.07 -13.29
C THR A 248 -24.89 10.88 -14.71
N LYS A 249 -25.06 9.69 -15.22
CA LYS A 249 -24.96 9.39 -16.66
C LYS A 249 -26.09 10.02 -17.50
N ASP A 250 -27.02 10.76 -16.91
CA ASP A 250 -28.27 11.18 -17.56
C ASP A 250 -28.42 12.68 -17.83
N THR A 251 -27.38 13.47 -17.62
CA THR A 251 -27.41 14.89 -18.06
C THR A 251 -26.23 15.16 -18.98
N LEU A 252 -26.34 14.72 -20.23
CA LEU A 252 -25.58 15.31 -21.32
C LEU A 252 -26.04 16.77 -21.42
N ALA A 253 -25.21 17.70 -20.94
CA ALA A 253 -25.43 19.11 -21.23
C ALA A 253 -25.11 19.32 -22.72
N PHE A 254 -26.14 19.31 -23.54
CA PHE A 254 -26.04 19.74 -24.93
C PHE A 254 -25.88 21.25 -24.95
N ILE A 255 -24.67 21.74 -25.11
CA ILE A 255 -24.43 23.13 -25.48
C ILE A 255 -24.62 23.20 -26.99
N SER A 256 -25.71 23.81 -27.43
CA SER A 256 -25.93 24.07 -28.86
C SER A 256 -24.78 24.95 -29.38
N PRO A 257 -24.22 24.64 -30.56
CA PRO A 257 -23.16 25.45 -31.15
C PRO A 257 -23.51 26.95 -31.27
N ASP A 258 -24.79 27.28 -31.37
CA ASP A 258 -25.30 28.65 -31.45
C ASP A 258 -25.18 29.43 -30.15
N GLN A 259 -24.92 28.74 -29.04
CA GLN A 259 -24.74 29.37 -27.72
C GLN A 259 -23.26 29.74 -27.42
N ILE A 260 -22.36 29.39 -28.33
CA ILE A 260 -20.93 29.75 -28.22
C ILE A 260 -20.73 31.13 -28.85
N GLN A 261 -20.95 32.20 -28.09
CA GLN A 261 -20.61 33.56 -28.54
C GLN A 261 -19.08 33.77 -28.44
N ARG A 262 -18.40 33.99 -29.56
CA ARG A 262 -17.04 34.52 -29.56
C ARG A 262 -17.13 36.02 -29.11
N LYS A 263 -16.51 36.33 -27.97
CA LYS A 263 -16.22 37.74 -27.65
C LYS A 263 -15.27 38.28 -28.71
N SER A 264 -15.74 39.12 -29.60
CA SER A 264 -14.89 39.96 -30.45
C SER A 264 -14.09 40.91 -29.56
N ARG A 265 -12.81 40.99 -29.81
CA ARG A 265 -11.90 41.96 -29.20
C ARG A 265 -12.19 43.34 -29.79
#